data_77e3ce7926f858857f3b19be89a35356
#
_entry.id   77e3ce7926f858857f3b19be89a35356
#
_cell.length_a   1.000
_cell.length_b   1.000
_cell.length_c   1.000
_cell.angle_alpha   90.00
_cell.angle_beta   90.00
_cell.angle_gamma   90.00
#
_symmetry.space_group_name_H-M   'P 1'
#
loop_
_entity.id
_entity.type
_entity.pdbx_description
1 polymer ?
#
loop_
_entity_poly.entity_id
_entity_poly.type
_entity_poly.pdbx_seq_one_letter_code
_entity_poly.pdbx_strand_id
1 'polypeptide(L)'
;GANKRAMYLLSGGAAQLPDIGGSVEWQLGEDKWRKTGTVLSAVRMADNTIIAEVVMNNDMDADSVFRVQGDTTSRLTIKPLPYSLEDE
;
A
#
# COMPACT_ATOMS: atom_id res chain seq x y z
N GLY A 1 -16.20 2.64 18.60
CA GLY A 1 -15.69 1.93 18.13
C GLY A 1 -14.24 1.59 18.15
N ALA A 2 -13.99 0.36 17.94
CA ALA A 2 -12.63 -0.10 17.90
C ALA A 2 -11.93 0.42 16.65
N ASN A 3 -10.65 0.62 16.79
CA ASN A 3 -9.83 0.94 15.65
C ASN A 3 -9.77 -0.26 14.73
N LYS A 4 -9.95 -0.02 13.48
CA LYS A 4 -9.81 -1.08 12.50
C LYS A 4 -8.43 -1.02 11.90
N ARG A 5 -7.72 -2.10 12.07
CA ARG A 5 -6.39 -2.23 11.48
C ARG A 5 -6.40 -3.44 10.58
N ALA A 6 -5.95 -3.26 9.38
CA ALA A 6 -5.92 -4.34 8.42
C ALA A 6 -4.66 -4.22 7.59
N MET A 7 -4.14 -5.38 7.21
CA MET A 7 -2.97 -5.42 6.34
C MET A 7 -3.44 -5.53 4.90
N TYR A 8 -2.83 -4.72 4.07
CA TYR A 8 -3.11 -4.71 2.64
C TYR A 8 -1.83 -4.99 1.89
N LEU A 9 -1.96 -5.65 0.77
CA LEU A 9 -0.86 -5.77 -0.18
C LEU A 9 -1.04 -4.71 -1.24
N LEU A 10 -0.04 -3.87 -1.38
CA LEU A 10 -0.04 -2.83 -2.41
C LEU A 10 0.97 -3.21 -3.48
N SER A 11 0.61 -3.00 -4.72
CA SER A 11 1.43 -3.43 -5.84
C SER A 11 1.41 -2.37 -6.92
N GLY A 12 2.53 -2.20 -7.58
CA GLY A 12 2.62 -1.28 -8.69
C GLY A 12 4.04 -0.87 -8.97
N GLY A 13 4.19 0.19 -9.74
CA GLY A 13 5.50 0.69 -10.13
C GLY A 13 6.04 1.67 -9.12
N ALA A 14 7.32 1.52 -8.79
CA ALA A 14 8.00 2.44 -7.90
C ALA A 14 9.48 2.45 -8.23
N ALA A 15 10.08 3.63 -8.12
CA ALA A 15 11.51 3.77 -8.37
C ALA A 15 12.33 3.09 -7.29
N GLN A 16 11.83 3.10 -6.06
CA GLN A 16 12.56 2.52 -4.92
C GLN A 16 11.59 1.77 -4.06
N LEU A 17 12.12 0.78 -3.33
CA LEU A 17 11.32 0.10 -2.33
C LEU A 17 11.08 1.02 -1.15
N PRO A 18 9.88 1.00 -0.56
CA PRO A 18 9.64 1.78 0.66
C PRO A 18 10.44 1.21 1.82
N ASP A 19 10.76 2.08 2.77
CA ASP A 19 11.46 1.66 3.97
C ASP A 19 10.52 0.89 4.89
N ILE A 20 11.04 -0.14 5.52
CA ILE A 20 10.30 -0.85 6.57
C ILE A 20 10.06 0.14 7.71
N GLY A 21 8.83 0.20 8.16
CA GLY A 21 8.44 1.18 9.18
C GLY A 21 8.04 2.53 8.63
N GLY A 22 8.27 2.74 7.33
CA GLY A 22 7.84 3.98 6.69
C GLY A 22 6.36 3.94 6.37
N SER A 23 5.91 4.92 5.62
CA SER A 23 4.50 5.06 5.27
C SER A 23 4.35 5.17 3.77
N VAL A 24 3.10 5.05 3.34
CA VAL A 24 2.74 5.36 1.95
C VAL A 24 1.87 6.60 1.98
N GLU A 25 1.56 7.13 0.82
CA GLU A 25 0.65 8.26 0.69
C GLU A 25 -0.57 7.82 -0.09
N TRP A 26 -1.72 8.20 0.39
CA TRP A 26 -3.02 7.84 -0.16
C TRP A 26 -3.56 9.01 -0.95
N GLN A 27 -3.96 8.75 -2.18
CA GLN A 27 -4.48 9.79 -3.04
C GLN A 27 -5.91 10.12 -2.66
N LEU A 28 -6.12 11.36 -2.26
CA LEU A 28 -7.45 11.86 -1.90
C LEU A 28 -8.09 12.64 -3.03
N GLY A 29 -7.30 13.10 -3.99
CA GLY A 29 -7.77 13.86 -5.12
C GLY A 29 -6.62 14.03 -6.08
N GLU A 30 -6.79 14.85 -7.10
CA GLU A 30 -5.78 14.96 -8.15
C GLU A 30 -4.40 15.29 -7.61
N ASP A 31 -4.34 16.26 -6.70
CA ASP A 31 -3.07 16.71 -6.15
C ASP A 31 -3.02 16.58 -4.65
N LYS A 32 -3.92 15.79 -4.09
CA LYS A 32 -4.00 15.66 -2.64
C LYS A 32 -3.59 14.27 -2.22
N TRP A 33 -2.59 14.21 -1.38
CA TRP A 33 -2.07 12.95 -0.86
C TRP A 33 -1.99 13.04 0.64
N ARG A 34 -2.26 11.94 1.29
CA ARG A 34 -2.22 11.88 2.74
C ARG A 34 -1.36 10.71 3.16
N LYS A 35 -0.42 10.99 4.06
CA LYS A 35 0.41 9.94 4.62
C LYS A 35 -0.44 8.97 5.41
N THR A 36 -0.25 7.69 5.19
CA THR A 36 -1.05 6.67 5.84
C THR A 36 -0.30 5.36 5.89
N GLY A 37 -0.69 4.52 6.84
CA GLY A 37 -0.19 3.17 6.91
C GLY A 37 1.22 3.06 7.43
N THR A 38 1.62 1.82 7.68
CA THR A 38 2.97 1.50 8.10
C THR A 38 3.44 0.32 7.27
N VAL A 39 4.58 0.47 6.61
CA VAL A 39 5.14 -0.56 5.75
C VAL A 39 5.77 -1.64 6.62
N LEU A 40 5.33 -2.88 6.46
CA LEU A 40 5.89 -4.02 7.16
C LEU A 40 6.97 -4.70 6.35
N SER A 41 6.77 -4.78 5.04
CA SER A 41 7.75 -5.39 4.17
C SER A 41 7.52 -4.92 2.75
N ALA A 42 8.52 -5.09 1.90
CA ALA A 42 8.41 -4.75 0.49
C ALA A 42 9.40 -5.56 -0.29
N VAL A 43 9.00 -5.98 -1.48
CA VAL A 43 9.87 -6.74 -2.36
C VAL A 43 9.73 -6.24 -3.79
N ARG A 44 10.79 -6.37 -4.55
CA ARG A 44 10.77 -6.05 -5.99
C ARG A 44 10.52 -7.32 -6.77
N MET A 45 9.57 -7.26 -7.67
CA MET A 45 9.21 -8.41 -8.47
C MET A 45 10.04 -8.45 -9.76
N ALA A 46 9.99 -9.58 -10.45
CA ALA A 46 10.78 -9.76 -11.66
C ALA A 46 10.39 -8.79 -12.77
N ASP A 47 9.14 -8.35 -12.78
CA ASP A 47 8.68 -7.41 -13.79
C ASP A 47 8.93 -5.95 -13.41
N ASN A 48 9.73 -5.74 -12.38
CA ASN A 48 10.13 -4.42 -11.91
C ASN A 48 9.05 -3.67 -11.13
N THR A 49 7.93 -4.29 -10.84
CA THR A 49 6.97 -3.74 -9.90
C THR A 49 7.38 -4.12 -8.49
N ILE A 50 6.69 -3.54 -7.51
CA ILE A 50 6.92 -3.90 -6.12
C ILE A 50 5.63 -4.41 -5.50
N ILE A 51 5.78 -5.19 -4.45
CA ILE A 51 4.67 -5.56 -3.57
C ILE A 51 5.08 -5.18 -2.17
N ALA A 52 4.20 -4.45 -1.49
CA ALA A 52 4.47 -4.00 -0.12
C ALA A 52 3.31 -4.42 0.78
N GLU A 53 3.66 -4.92 1.97
CA GLU A 53 2.68 -5.18 3.01
C GLU A 53 2.57 -3.93 3.86
N VAL A 54 1.37 -3.40 3.99
CA VAL A 54 1.15 -2.14 4.70
C VAL A 54 -0.04 -2.31 5.62
N VAL A 55 0.15 -1.94 6.89
CA VAL A 55 -0.95 -1.92 7.86
C VAL A 55 -1.62 -0.58 7.78
N MET A 56 -2.93 -0.58 7.59
CA MET A 56 -3.74 0.63 7.56
C MET A 56 -4.62 0.68 8.78
N ASN A 57 -4.93 1.87 9.23
CA ASN A 57 -5.81 2.08 10.37
C ASN A 57 -7.26 2.29 9.96
N ASN A 58 -7.51 2.38 8.68
CA ASN A 58 -8.85 2.59 8.14
C ASN A 58 -9.11 1.60 7.03
N ASP A 59 -10.38 1.32 6.79
CA ASP A 59 -10.74 0.52 5.63
C ASP A 59 -10.43 1.31 4.37
N MET A 60 -9.90 0.62 3.38
CA MET A 60 -9.55 1.23 2.11
C MET A 60 -10.41 0.65 1.02
N ASP A 61 -10.85 1.50 0.10
CA ASP A 61 -11.59 1.04 -1.07
C ASP A 61 -10.65 0.27 -1.99
N ALA A 62 -11.21 -0.70 -2.68
CA ALA A 62 -10.40 -1.55 -3.55
C ALA A 62 -9.72 -0.76 -4.66
N ASP A 63 -10.28 0.38 -5.04
CA ASP A 63 -9.71 1.20 -6.10
C ASP A 63 -8.85 2.35 -5.58
N SER A 64 -8.48 2.31 -4.31
CA SER A 64 -7.60 3.32 -3.74
C SER A 64 -6.23 3.29 -4.41
N VAL A 65 -5.63 4.46 -4.55
CA VAL A 65 -4.32 4.60 -5.16
C VAL A 65 -3.36 5.17 -4.12
N PHE A 66 -2.17 4.61 -4.11
CA PHE A 66 -1.14 5.00 -3.15
C PHE A 66 0.17 5.25 -3.87
N ARG A 67 1.10 5.87 -3.17
CA ARG A 67 2.47 6.00 -3.66
C ARG A 67 3.41 5.87 -2.48
N VAL A 68 4.66 5.52 -2.78
CA VAL A 68 5.69 5.46 -1.75
C VAL A 68 5.96 6.88 -1.28
N GLN A 69 6.00 7.07 0.03
CA GLN A 69 6.30 8.39 0.58
C GLN A 69 7.68 8.82 0.10
N GLY A 70 7.74 10.00 -0.50
CA GLY A 70 8.98 10.50 -1.05
C GLY A 70 9.22 10.16 -2.50
N ASP A 71 8.42 9.28 -3.08
CA ASP A 71 8.55 8.89 -4.49
C ASP A 71 7.26 9.27 -5.22
N THR A 72 7.23 10.47 -5.75
CA THR A 72 6.01 10.99 -6.37
C THR A 72 5.67 10.30 -7.68
N THR A 73 6.61 9.52 -8.23
CA THR A 73 6.35 8.82 -9.48
C THR A 73 5.74 7.45 -9.26
N SER A 74 5.75 6.94 -8.03
CA SER A 74 5.20 5.62 -7.77
C SER A 74 3.68 5.65 -7.77
N ARG A 75 3.09 4.53 -8.17
CA ARG A 75 1.65 4.35 -8.12
C ARG A 75 1.38 2.91 -7.74
N LEU A 76 0.69 2.75 -6.63
CA LEU A 76 0.40 1.43 -6.07
C LEU A 76 -1.10 1.30 -5.89
N THR A 77 -1.60 0.09 -6.08
CA THR A 77 -3.00 -0.21 -5.86
C THR A 77 -3.09 -1.44 -4.97
N ILE A 78 -4.27 -1.66 -4.41
CA ILE A 78 -4.48 -2.81 -3.55
C ILE A 78 -4.54 -4.07 -4.40
N LYS A 79 -3.70 -5.04 -4.05
CA LYS A 79 -3.66 -6.30 -4.74
C LYS A 79 -4.61 -7.26 -4.03
N PRO A 80 -5.60 -7.80 -4.74
CA PRO A 80 -6.49 -8.78 -4.11
C PRO A 80 -5.70 -10.03 -3.76
N LEU A 81 -6.01 -10.60 -2.61
CA LEU A 81 -5.39 -11.85 -2.20
C LEU A 81 -5.96 -12.98 -3.03
N PRO A 82 -5.12 -13.93 -3.42
CA PRO A 82 -5.58 -15.04 -4.22
C PRO A 82 -6.42 -16.03 -3.42
N TYR A 83 -6.46 -15.90 -2.11
CA TYR A 83 -7.24 -16.78 -1.26
C TYR A 83 -7.71 -15.99 -0.06
N SER A 84 -8.71 -16.51 0.60
CA SER A 84 -9.27 -15.88 1.78
C SER A 84 -8.69 -16.51 3.02
N LEU A 85 -8.13 -15.69 3.88
CA LEU A 85 -7.52 -16.21 5.11
C LEU A 85 -8.56 -16.67 6.11
N GLU A 86 -9.74 -16.12 6.06
CA GLU A 86 -10.76 -16.49 7.01
C GLU A 86 -11.44 -17.79 6.66
N ASP A 87 -11.09 -18.38 5.55
CA ASP A 87 -11.64 -19.67 5.18
C ASP A 87 -10.94 -20.83 5.84
N GLU A 88 -9.95 -20.54 6.62
CA GLU A 88 -9.14 -21.57 7.26
C GLU A 88 -9.90 -22.42 8.26
#